data_d172074028ed0e6182f6e169425e798c
#
_entry.id   d172074028ed0e6182f6e169425e798c
#
_cell.length_a   1.000
_cell.length_b   1.000
_cell.length_c   1.000
_cell.angle_alpha   90.00
_cell.angle_beta   90.00
_cell.angle_gamma   90.00
#
_symmetry.space_group_name_H-M   'P 1'
#
loop_
_entity.id
_entity.type
_entity.pdbx_description
1 polymer ?
#
loop_
_entity_poly.entity_id
_entity_poly.type
_entity_poly.pdbx_seq_one_letter_code
_entity_poly.pdbx_strand_id
1 'polypeptide(L)'
;MRLRTAEADAEVRAGLDRIRAEYSVPGAFPPAVLAEAAGAGVPADGRADLRDVPFFTLDPPGSMDLDQAMHLERRGSGHRVRYAIADVAGFVTPGGALDAEARARGVTLYLPDANSPLHPRPLSEGSASLLPGRDRPAVAWTIDIDDAGRITGVDVRRAIVRSRDRLDYATARHDDGDPRIALLGEIGERLIAAEAARGGVSLPLPEQEVVHAGGGWALKLRGDLATEAWNAQISLLTGRAAARLMLAGGVGLLRTMPPAPAEAVGRLRLAARALGVAWPGDASYGDIVRALDPSLPRHAAFLHDAAALMRGAGYTAFDGAPPEQAVHAAVAAPYAHVTAPIRRLADRYASEVCLALAAGRPVPGWAREALPGLPEVMQRALRRGADVDHACVDLVEALLLRDHVGEVFDAVVVDVSADGSGGRVQLVAPPVFGRCEGAGLPLGEQVKVRLEEADPARRRVLFSPVA
;
A
#
# COMPACT_ATOMS: atom_id res chain seq x y z
N MET A 1 -6.79 14.83 20.93
CA MET A 1 -7.81 14.13 21.73
C MET A 1 -7.43 12.66 21.84
N ARG A 2 -7.74 11.95 22.97
CA ARG A 2 -7.39 10.53 23.16
C ARG A 2 -8.42 9.84 24.05
N LEU A 3 -8.78 8.62 23.74
CA LEU A 3 -9.60 7.74 24.56
C LEU A 3 -8.69 6.98 25.55
N ARG A 4 -8.70 7.35 26.83
CA ARG A 4 -7.73 6.83 27.83
C ARG A 4 -8.34 6.00 28.93
N THR A 5 -9.68 5.94 29.05
CA THR A 5 -10.34 5.17 30.11
C THR A 5 -10.40 3.68 29.76
N ALA A 6 -10.43 2.81 30.77
CA ALA A 6 -10.60 1.37 30.54
C ALA A 6 -11.93 1.06 29.85
N GLU A 7 -12.97 1.87 30.13
CA GLU A 7 -14.27 1.78 29.47
C GLU A 7 -14.16 2.10 27.97
N ALA A 8 -13.47 3.17 27.60
CA ALA A 8 -13.24 3.54 26.20
C ALA A 8 -12.42 2.48 25.44
N ASP A 9 -11.39 1.87 26.08
CA ASP A 9 -10.63 0.76 25.50
C ASP A 9 -11.55 -0.43 25.23
N ALA A 10 -12.42 -0.80 26.17
CA ALA A 10 -13.38 -1.89 26.00
C ALA A 10 -14.38 -1.60 24.88
N GLU A 11 -14.86 -0.37 24.76
CA GLU A 11 -15.78 0.04 23.70
C GLU A 11 -15.12 -0.01 22.31
N VAL A 12 -13.87 0.47 22.17
CA VAL A 12 -13.12 0.37 20.91
C VAL A 12 -12.99 -1.11 20.52
N ARG A 13 -12.52 -1.97 21.43
CA ARG A 13 -12.35 -3.42 21.16
C ARG A 13 -13.69 -4.08 20.77
N ALA A 14 -14.76 -3.81 21.51
CA ALA A 14 -16.09 -4.31 21.16
C ALA A 14 -16.56 -3.80 19.78
N GLY A 15 -16.21 -2.57 19.43
CA GLY A 15 -16.45 -2.00 18.10
C GLY A 15 -15.68 -2.72 17.01
N LEU A 16 -14.38 -2.98 17.23
CA LEU A 16 -13.52 -3.72 16.31
C LEU A 16 -14.01 -5.16 16.12
N ASP A 17 -14.53 -5.81 17.18
CA ASP A 17 -15.11 -7.16 17.07
C ASP A 17 -16.39 -7.16 16.24
N ARG A 18 -17.25 -6.13 16.36
CA ARG A 18 -18.41 -5.97 15.48
C ARG A 18 -18.01 -5.78 14.02
N ILE A 19 -16.96 -4.97 13.75
CA ILE A 19 -16.41 -4.78 12.40
C ILE A 19 -15.89 -6.10 11.83
N ARG A 20 -15.18 -6.91 12.63
CA ARG A 20 -14.74 -8.25 12.21
C ARG A 20 -15.91 -9.14 11.79
N ALA A 21 -16.98 -9.14 12.56
CA ALA A 21 -18.18 -9.94 12.26
C ALA A 21 -18.89 -9.41 10.99
N GLU A 22 -19.11 -8.10 10.90
CA GLU A 22 -19.81 -7.45 9.79
C GLU A 22 -19.14 -7.69 8.44
N TYR A 23 -17.80 -7.52 8.39
CA TYR A 23 -17.04 -7.68 7.15
C TYR A 23 -16.49 -9.09 6.95
N SER A 24 -16.89 -10.05 7.78
CA SER A 24 -16.40 -11.43 7.71
C SER A 24 -14.87 -11.51 7.65
N VAL A 25 -14.20 -10.77 8.54
CA VAL A 25 -12.75 -10.81 8.66
C VAL A 25 -12.31 -12.21 9.07
N PRO A 26 -11.40 -12.88 8.32
CA PRO A 26 -10.97 -14.23 8.66
C PRO A 26 -10.34 -14.30 10.05
N GLY A 27 -10.82 -15.22 10.87
CA GLY A 27 -10.31 -15.47 12.22
C GLY A 27 -9.15 -16.46 12.26
N ALA A 28 -9.16 -17.34 13.28
CA ALA A 28 -8.17 -18.39 13.46
C ALA A 28 -8.09 -19.33 12.25
N PHE A 29 -6.89 -19.83 11.99
CA PHE A 29 -6.67 -20.80 10.92
C PHE A 29 -7.19 -22.20 11.31
N PRO A 30 -7.77 -22.95 10.35
CA PRO A 30 -8.14 -24.34 10.56
C PRO A 30 -6.94 -25.21 10.99
N PRO A 31 -7.15 -26.27 11.80
CA PRO A 31 -6.05 -27.15 12.26
C PRO A 31 -5.22 -27.76 11.11
N ALA A 32 -5.86 -28.12 9.99
CA ALA A 32 -5.14 -28.67 8.83
C ALA A 32 -4.18 -27.65 8.21
N VAL A 33 -4.56 -26.36 8.16
CA VAL A 33 -3.71 -25.26 7.66
C VAL A 33 -2.52 -25.05 8.58
N LEU A 34 -2.74 -25.07 9.90
CA LEU A 34 -1.68 -24.93 10.90
C LEU A 34 -0.69 -26.10 10.82
N ALA A 35 -1.19 -27.33 10.64
CA ALA A 35 -0.36 -28.53 10.50
C ALA A 35 0.50 -28.47 9.23
N GLU A 36 -0.08 -28.06 8.08
CA GLU A 36 0.67 -27.90 6.83
C GLU A 36 1.74 -26.80 6.97
N ALA A 37 1.40 -25.65 7.57
CA ALA A 37 2.36 -24.58 7.79
C ALA A 37 3.52 -24.96 8.72
N ALA A 38 3.27 -25.77 9.75
CA ALA A 38 4.28 -26.24 10.68
C ALA A 38 5.24 -27.27 10.05
N GLY A 39 4.74 -28.08 9.12
CA GLY A 39 5.53 -29.06 8.37
C GLY A 39 6.21 -28.52 7.12
N ALA A 40 5.90 -27.29 6.73
CA ALA A 40 6.40 -26.69 5.51
C ALA A 40 7.91 -26.41 5.60
N GLY A 41 8.67 -26.96 4.68
CA GLY A 41 10.11 -26.73 4.55
C GLY A 41 10.50 -26.53 3.08
N VAL A 42 11.49 -25.70 2.84
CA VAL A 42 11.98 -25.42 1.49
C VAL A 42 13.40 -25.98 1.34
N PRO A 43 13.62 -26.94 0.42
CA PRO A 43 14.96 -27.43 0.14
C PRO A 43 15.88 -26.31 -0.37
N ALA A 44 17.14 -26.36 0.03
CA ALA A 44 18.17 -25.44 -0.48
C ALA A 44 18.64 -25.83 -1.89
N ASP A 45 18.46 -27.09 -2.29
CA ASP A 45 18.94 -27.64 -3.55
C ASP A 45 18.35 -26.90 -4.76
N GLY A 46 19.21 -26.63 -5.74
CA GLY A 46 18.83 -25.90 -6.96
C GLY A 46 18.60 -24.38 -6.78
N ARG A 47 18.91 -23.84 -5.60
CA ARG A 47 18.84 -22.40 -5.29
C ARG A 47 20.24 -21.77 -5.37
N ALA A 48 20.30 -20.54 -5.86
CA ALA A 48 21.54 -19.78 -5.82
C ALA A 48 21.90 -19.44 -4.37
N ASP A 49 23.18 -19.51 -4.04
CA ASP A 49 23.66 -19.06 -2.73
C ASP A 49 23.99 -17.57 -2.79
N LEU A 50 23.18 -16.76 -2.11
CA LEU A 50 23.37 -15.31 -1.98
C LEU A 50 23.53 -14.88 -0.51
N ARG A 51 23.91 -15.80 0.39
CA ARG A 51 24.09 -15.53 1.82
C ARG A 51 25.21 -14.53 2.12
N ASP A 52 26.18 -14.40 1.22
CA ASP A 52 27.28 -13.45 1.36
C ASP A 52 26.92 -12.03 0.93
N VAL A 53 25.82 -11.84 0.16
CA VAL A 53 25.30 -10.54 -0.18
C VAL A 53 24.72 -9.89 1.08
N PRO A 54 25.17 -8.68 1.47
CA PRO A 54 24.76 -8.04 2.71
C PRO A 54 23.37 -7.37 2.58
N PHE A 55 22.33 -8.19 2.44
CA PHE A 55 20.95 -7.74 2.44
C PHE A 55 20.57 -7.11 3.77
N PHE A 56 19.69 -6.13 3.73
CA PHE A 56 19.00 -5.55 4.88
C PHE A 56 17.51 -5.37 4.56
N THR A 57 16.67 -5.38 5.60
CA THR A 57 15.24 -5.07 5.46
C THR A 57 14.97 -3.64 5.95
N LEU A 58 13.91 -3.01 5.42
CA LEU A 58 13.47 -1.67 5.81
C LEU A 58 11.94 -1.64 5.81
N ASP A 59 11.34 -1.63 7.00
CA ASP A 59 9.93 -1.85 7.24
C ASP A 59 9.40 -0.91 8.34
N PRO A 60 8.09 -0.84 8.60
CA PRO A 60 7.57 -0.14 9.78
C PRO A 60 8.11 -0.71 11.09
N PRO A 61 8.25 0.10 12.16
CA PRO A 61 8.71 -0.37 13.45
C PRO A 61 7.90 -1.57 13.96
N GLY A 62 8.60 -2.61 14.43
CA GLY A 62 7.96 -3.80 15.00
C GLY A 62 7.48 -4.86 13.99
N SER A 63 7.57 -4.62 12.69
CA SER A 63 7.20 -5.61 11.65
C SER A 63 7.98 -6.91 11.82
N MET A 64 7.27 -8.04 11.75
CA MET A 64 7.85 -9.39 11.84
C MET A 64 7.65 -10.20 10.54
N ASP A 65 6.74 -9.80 9.68
CA ASP A 65 6.39 -10.40 8.39
C ASP A 65 7.15 -9.72 7.25
N LEU A 66 8.49 -9.86 7.28
CA LEU A 66 9.39 -9.15 6.38
C LEU A 66 9.40 -9.79 4.99
N ASP A 67 8.65 -9.21 4.08
CA ASP A 67 8.51 -9.65 2.69
C ASP A 67 9.78 -9.44 1.86
N GLN A 68 10.59 -8.42 2.20
CA GLN A 68 11.60 -7.86 1.31
C GLN A 68 12.92 -7.61 2.04
N ALA A 69 14.03 -7.89 1.34
CA ALA A 69 15.35 -7.45 1.76
C ALA A 69 16.12 -6.93 0.53
N MET A 70 16.88 -5.86 0.68
CA MET A 70 17.59 -5.24 -0.42
C MET A 70 19.11 -5.18 -0.20
N HIS A 71 19.85 -5.13 -1.31
CA HIS A 71 21.23 -4.73 -1.37
C HIS A 71 21.45 -3.85 -2.60
N LEU A 72 22.10 -2.71 -2.42
CA LEU A 72 22.24 -1.65 -3.41
C LEU A 72 23.71 -1.43 -3.74
N GLU A 73 24.05 -1.24 -5.02
CA GLU A 73 25.41 -1.02 -5.47
C GLU A 73 25.44 0.06 -6.56
N ARG A 74 26.49 0.88 -6.56
CA ARG A 74 26.85 1.69 -7.75
C ARG A 74 27.49 0.81 -8.81
N ARG A 75 27.11 0.99 -10.07
CA ARG A 75 27.63 0.21 -11.20
C ARG A 75 27.86 1.09 -12.43
N GLY A 76 29.11 1.46 -12.66
CA GLY A 76 29.42 2.45 -13.70
C GLY A 76 28.76 3.78 -13.39
N SER A 77 28.02 4.34 -14.36
CA SER A 77 27.22 5.55 -14.16
C SER A 77 25.84 5.27 -13.55
N GLY A 78 25.43 4.01 -13.48
CA GLY A 78 24.12 3.58 -12.96
C GLY A 78 24.21 2.82 -11.64
N HIS A 79 23.21 1.99 -11.38
CA HIS A 79 23.10 1.24 -10.14
C HIS A 79 22.62 -0.19 -10.39
N ARG A 80 22.94 -1.06 -9.43
CA ARG A 80 22.35 -2.40 -9.32
C ARG A 80 21.56 -2.49 -8.05
N VAL A 81 20.30 -2.91 -8.19
CA VAL A 81 19.40 -3.25 -7.10
C VAL A 81 19.29 -4.77 -7.03
N ARG A 82 19.72 -5.36 -5.91
CA ARG A 82 19.36 -6.75 -5.58
C ARG A 82 18.23 -6.71 -4.57
N TYR A 83 17.11 -7.34 -4.93
CA TYR A 83 15.90 -7.32 -4.10
C TYR A 83 15.42 -8.75 -3.90
N ALA A 84 15.57 -9.24 -2.68
CA ALA A 84 15.13 -10.56 -2.26
C ALA A 84 13.70 -10.46 -1.74
N ILE A 85 12.80 -11.25 -2.29
CA ILE A 85 11.40 -11.36 -1.90
C ILE A 85 11.18 -12.74 -1.27
N ALA A 86 10.48 -12.81 -0.15
CA ALA A 86 10.15 -14.07 0.53
C ALA A 86 9.55 -15.09 -0.46
N ASP A 87 10.14 -16.30 -0.56
CA ASP A 87 9.65 -17.33 -1.47
C ASP A 87 8.52 -18.15 -0.83
N VAL A 88 7.36 -17.52 -0.65
CA VAL A 88 6.17 -18.15 -0.05
C VAL A 88 5.72 -19.37 -0.86
N ALA A 89 5.89 -19.36 -2.18
CA ALA A 89 5.52 -20.48 -3.03
C ALA A 89 6.30 -21.76 -2.69
N GLY A 90 7.52 -21.62 -2.16
CA GLY A 90 8.30 -22.77 -1.71
C GLY A 90 7.71 -23.50 -0.49
N PHE A 91 6.89 -22.83 0.30
CA PHE A 91 6.26 -23.37 1.52
C PHE A 91 4.82 -23.86 1.31
N VAL A 92 4.15 -23.40 0.26
CA VAL A 92 2.72 -23.63 0.04
C VAL A 92 2.53 -24.66 -1.06
N THR A 93 2.03 -25.84 -0.70
CA THR A 93 1.68 -26.90 -1.66
C THR A 93 0.47 -26.46 -2.48
N PRO A 94 0.58 -26.38 -3.83
CA PRO A 94 -0.57 -26.07 -4.67
C PRO A 94 -1.73 -27.03 -4.46
N GLY A 95 -2.95 -26.50 -4.22
CA GLY A 95 -4.14 -27.30 -3.90
C GLY A 95 -4.21 -27.84 -2.47
N GLY A 96 -3.19 -27.60 -1.63
CA GLY A 96 -3.19 -27.96 -0.22
C GLY A 96 -4.11 -27.07 0.63
N ALA A 97 -4.20 -27.41 1.95
CA ALA A 97 -5.04 -26.66 2.87
C ALA A 97 -4.58 -25.19 3.02
N LEU A 98 -3.26 -24.98 3.05
CA LEU A 98 -2.67 -23.64 3.14
C LEU A 98 -2.93 -22.81 1.87
N ASP A 99 -2.88 -23.41 0.68
CA ASP A 99 -3.24 -22.73 -0.58
C ASP A 99 -4.73 -22.36 -0.63
N ALA A 100 -5.61 -23.28 -0.23
CA ALA A 100 -7.05 -23.05 -0.20
C ALA A 100 -7.41 -21.89 0.75
N GLU A 101 -6.83 -21.87 1.95
CA GLU A 101 -7.04 -20.81 2.93
C GLU A 101 -6.48 -19.45 2.44
N ALA A 102 -5.29 -19.44 1.86
CA ALA A 102 -4.69 -18.24 1.30
C ALA A 102 -5.57 -17.64 0.19
N ARG A 103 -6.18 -18.47 -0.66
CA ARG A 103 -7.13 -18.04 -1.70
C ARG A 103 -8.41 -17.47 -1.10
N ALA A 104 -8.91 -18.03 0.00
CA ALA A 104 -10.09 -17.51 0.69
C ALA A 104 -9.82 -16.14 1.34
N ARG A 105 -8.62 -15.93 1.90
CA ARG A 105 -8.21 -14.66 2.54
C ARG A 105 -7.83 -13.59 1.52
N GLY A 106 -7.00 -13.93 0.53
CA GLY A 106 -6.50 -13.05 -0.52
C GLY A 106 -5.43 -12.05 -0.09
N VAL A 107 -5.60 -11.40 1.06
CA VAL A 107 -4.63 -10.45 1.65
C VAL A 107 -4.59 -10.56 3.17
N THR A 108 -3.51 -10.04 3.78
CA THR A 108 -3.49 -9.71 5.21
C THR A 108 -4.36 -8.47 5.44
N LEU A 109 -5.24 -8.50 6.44
CA LEU A 109 -6.01 -7.35 6.90
C LEU A 109 -5.37 -6.78 8.16
N TYR A 110 -5.11 -5.49 8.16
CA TYR A 110 -4.49 -4.77 9.26
C TYR A 110 -5.58 -4.03 10.04
N LEU A 111 -5.82 -4.43 11.29
CA LEU A 111 -6.72 -3.74 12.19
C LEU A 111 -5.89 -3.09 13.31
N PRO A 112 -6.41 -2.03 13.96
CA PRO A 112 -5.63 -1.26 14.93
C PRO A 112 -5.18 -2.06 16.17
N ASP A 113 -5.84 -3.15 16.51
CA ASP A 113 -5.55 -4.01 17.67
C ASP A 113 -4.87 -5.33 17.29
N ALA A 114 -5.18 -5.92 16.13
CA ALA A 114 -4.61 -7.21 15.70
C ALA A 114 -4.82 -7.45 14.21
N ASN A 115 -3.79 -7.95 13.54
CA ASN A 115 -3.85 -8.33 12.13
C ASN A 115 -4.57 -9.67 11.91
N SER A 116 -5.30 -9.78 10.80
CA SER A 116 -5.76 -11.07 10.24
C SER A 116 -4.81 -11.44 9.09
N PRO A 117 -3.78 -12.27 9.33
CA PRO A 117 -2.74 -12.53 8.36
C PRO A 117 -3.20 -13.45 7.23
N LEU A 118 -2.60 -13.31 6.05
CA LEU A 118 -2.83 -14.17 4.89
C LEU A 118 -2.36 -15.60 5.16
N HIS A 119 -1.26 -15.75 5.87
CA HIS A 119 -0.65 -17.04 6.24
C HIS A 119 -0.48 -17.16 7.75
N PRO A 120 -0.48 -18.38 8.31
CA PRO A 120 -0.22 -18.59 9.74
C PRO A 120 1.09 -17.94 10.20
N ARG A 121 1.10 -17.33 11.40
CA ARG A 121 2.26 -16.62 11.94
C ARG A 121 3.57 -17.43 11.95
N PRO A 122 3.59 -18.76 12.26
CA PRO A 122 4.81 -19.54 12.14
C PRO A 122 5.44 -19.51 10.74
N LEU A 123 4.64 -19.32 9.70
CA LEU A 123 5.11 -19.11 8.33
C LEU A 123 5.41 -17.62 8.06
N SER A 124 4.42 -16.73 8.23
CA SER A 124 4.52 -15.33 7.82
C SER A 124 5.52 -14.51 8.66
N GLU A 125 5.61 -14.76 9.96
CA GLU A 125 6.52 -14.08 10.89
C GLU A 125 7.73 -14.96 11.25
N GLY A 126 7.80 -16.18 10.71
CA GLY A 126 8.79 -17.20 11.01
C GLY A 126 9.58 -17.65 9.80
N SER A 127 9.20 -18.81 9.23
CA SER A 127 10.01 -19.51 8.23
C SER A 127 10.12 -18.78 6.89
N ALA A 128 9.11 -18.03 6.44
CA ALA A 128 9.13 -17.26 5.20
C ALA A 128 9.67 -15.84 5.40
N SER A 129 9.56 -15.26 6.59
CA SER A 129 10.02 -13.91 6.87
C SER A 129 11.54 -13.75 6.74
N LEU A 130 11.99 -12.70 6.05
CA LEU A 130 13.42 -12.42 5.81
C LEU A 130 14.11 -11.81 7.04
N LEU A 131 13.85 -12.37 8.21
CA LEU A 131 14.43 -11.97 9.49
C LEU A 131 15.96 -12.02 9.47
N PRO A 132 16.66 -11.07 10.13
CA PRO A 132 18.10 -10.98 10.10
C PRO A 132 18.77 -12.21 10.75
N GLY A 133 19.99 -12.54 10.24
CA GLY A 133 20.81 -13.65 10.75
C GLY A 133 20.27 -15.04 10.44
N ARG A 134 19.24 -15.17 9.62
CA ARG A 134 18.63 -16.45 9.25
C ARG A 134 18.78 -16.72 7.76
N ASP A 135 19.08 -17.98 7.40
CA ASP A 135 19.00 -18.43 6.01
C ASP A 135 17.54 -18.55 5.60
N ARG A 136 17.18 -17.86 4.52
CA ARG A 136 15.81 -17.82 4.03
C ARG A 136 15.72 -18.06 2.53
N PRO A 137 14.76 -18.91 2.09
CA PRO A 137 14.45 -19.02 0.68
C PRO A 137 13.83 -17.72 0.17
N ALA A 138 14.32 -17.24 -0.95
CA ALA A 138 13.86 -16.00 -1.58
C ALA A 138 13.78 -16.12 -3.11
N VAL A 139 12.92 -15.30 -3.70
CA VAL A 139 12.94 -14.93 -5.10
C VAL A 139 13.83 -13.69 -5.23
N ALA A 140 15.05 -13.89 -5.71
CA ALA A 140 16.05 -12.83 -5.78
C ALA A 140 16.03 -12.17 -7.15
N TRP A 141 15.69 -10.88 -7.18
CA TRP A 141 15.77 -10.00 -8.33
C TRP A 141 17.12 -9.31 -8.37
N THR A 142 17.71 -9.21 -9.56
CA THR A 142 18.86 -8.36 -9.84
C THR A 142 18.47 -7.43 -10.99
N ILE A 143 18.38 -6.14 -10.71
CA ILE A 143 17.92 -5.13 -11.65
C ILE A 143 19.01 -4.09 -11.81
N ASP A 144 19.50 -3.92 -13.04
CA ASP A 144 20.43 -2.86 -13.39
C ASP A 144 19.66 -1.67 -13.95
N ILE A 145 20.00 -0.48 -13.49
CA ILE A 145 19.46 0.78 -13.99
C ILE A 145 20.59 1.71 -14.44
N ASP A 146 20.30 2.51 -15.46
CA ASP A 146 21.20 3.58 -15.92
C ASP A 146 21.09 4.85 -15.04
N ASP A 147 21.81 5.88 -15.41
CA ASP A 147 21.82 7.19 -14.76
C ASP A 147 20.47 7.93 -14.83
N ALA A 148 19.62 7.57 -15.80
CA ALA A 148 18.25 8.09 -15.92
C ALA A 148 17.19 7.23 -15.23
N GLY A 149 17.58 6.20 -14.44
CA GLY A 149 16.65 5.29 -13.76
C GLY A 149 15.90 4.32 -14.69
N ARG A 150 16.39 4.11 -15.92
CA ARG A 150 15.80 3.15 -16.88
C ARG A 150 16.38 1.77 -16.64
N ILE A 151 15.53 0.73 -16.68
CA ILE A 151 15.94 -0.66 -16.54
C ILE A 151 16.76 -1.10 -17.75
N THR A 152 18.02 -1.48 -17.51
CA THR A 152 18.97 -1.96 -18.53
C THR A 152 19.21 -3.46 -18.48
N GLY A 153 18.98 -4.09 -17.32
CA GLY A 153 19.10 -5.53 -17.14
C GLY A 153 18.18 -6.04 -16.04
N VAL A 154 17.66 -7.26 -16.22
CA VAL A 154 16.82 -7.94 -15.23
C VAL A 154 17.21 -9.41 -15.19
N ASP A 155 17.44 -9.93 -13.99
CA ASP A 155 17.53 -11.35 -13.69
C ASP A 155 16.66 -11.65 -12.47
N VAL A 156 16.01 -12.83 -12.46
CA VAL A 156 15.26 -13.32 -11.33
C VAL A 156 15.47 -14.82 -11.17
N ARG A 157 15.75 -15.24 -9.96
CA ARG A 157 16.00 -16.66 -9.64
C ARG A 157 15.64 -16.97 -8.19
N ARG A 158 15.43 -18.25 -7.89
CA ARG A 158 15.36 -18.71 -6.51
C ARG A 158 16.73 -18.72 -5.87
N ALA A 159 16.82 -18.25 -4.63
CA ALA A 159 18.05 -18.17 -3.87
C ALA A 159 17.84 -18.52 -2.39
N ILE A 160 18.95 -18.77 -1.70
CA ILE A 160 19.03 -18.67 -0.25
C ILE A 160 19.75 -17.36 0.06
N VAL A 161 19.11 -16.54 0.89
CA VAL A 161 19.64 -15.24 1.32
C VAL A 161 19.77 -15.20 2.84
N ARG A 162 20.58 -14.27 3.35
CA ARG A 162 20.68 -13.97 4.78
C ARG A 162 20.69 -12.46 4.97
N SER A 163 19.59 -11.89 5.44
CA SER A 163 19.54 -10.49 5.83
C SER A 163 20.49 -10.24 7.00
N ARG A 164 21.23 -9.13 6.98
CA ARG A 164 22.17 -8.77 8.04
C ARG A 164 21.52 -7.92 9.12
N ASP A 165 20.65 -7.00 8.71
CA ASP A 165 20.02 -6.02 9.58
C ASP A 165 18.54 -5.84 9.27
N ARG A 166 17.79 -5.44 10.28
CA ARG A 166 16.42 -4.94 10.17
C ARG A 166 16.41 -3.47 10.55
N LEU A 167 16.21 -2.62 9.55
CA LEU A 167 16.03 -1.18 9.73
C LEU A 167 14.52 -0.87 9.78
N ASP A 168 14.18 0.24 10.39
CA ASP A 168 12.81 0.77 10.35
C ASP A 168 12.79 2.22 9.88
N TYR A 169 11.65 2.63 9.29
CA TYR A 169 11.50 3.96 8.72
C TYR A 169 11.62 5.09 9.72
N ALA A 170 11.31 4.87 11.01
CA ALA A 170 11.34 5.91 12.02
C ALA A 170 12.78 6.24 12.45
N THR A 171 13.67 5.25 12.42
CA THR A 171 15.07 5.37 12.83
C THR A 171 16.05 5.50 11.68
N ALA A 172 15.72 4.98 10.50
CA ALA A 172 16.58 5.05 9.31
C ALA A 172 16.44 6.42 8.62
N ARG A 173 17.14 7.44 9.11
CA ARG A 173 17.14 8.80 8.54
C ARG A 173 18.30 9.01 7.58
N HIS A 174 18.08 9.86 6.58
CA HIS A 174 19.12 10.19 5.59
C HIS A 174 20.37 10.82 6.19
N ASP A 175 20.21 11.56 7.25
CA ASP A 175 21.26 12.35 7.95
C ASP A 175 22.03 11.54 9.00
N ASP A 176 21.62 10.29 9.29
CA ASP A 176 22.28 9.44 10.30
C ASP A 176 23.62 8.85 9.81
N GLY A 177 24.01 9.13 8.56
CA GLY A 177 25.30 8.71 7.98
C GLY A 177 25.38 7.24 7.58
N ASP A 178 24.26 6.48 7.60
CA ASP A 178 24.25 5.11 7.09
C ASP A 178 24.41 5.11 5.56
N PRO A 179 25.51 4.54 5.02
CA PRO A 179 25.77 4.55 3.59
C PRO A 179 24.72 3.79 2.78
N ARG A 180 23.99 2.85 3.38
CA ARG A 180 22.89 2.10 2.75
C ARG A 180 21.69 3.00 2.50
N ILE A 181 21.34 3.81 3.48
CA ILE A 181 20.21 4.77 3.39
C ILE A 181 20.59 5.92 2.46
N ALA A 182 21.83 6.40 2.51
CA ALA A 182 22.31 7.40 1.57
C ALA A 182 22.21 6.91 0.11
N LEU A 183 22.60 5.65 -0.16
CA LEU A 183 22.50 5.05 -1.49
C LEU A 183 21.05 4.77 -1.89
N LEU A 184 20.21 4.35 -0.95
CA LEU A 184 18.76 4.22 -1.17
C LEU A 184 18.15 5.57 -1.57
N GLY A 185 18.54 6.66 -0.91
CA GLY A 185 18.12 8.02 -1.27
C GLY A 185 18.56 8.40 -2.68
N GLU A 186 19.84 8.17 -3.03
CA GLU A 186 20.36 8.45 -4.39
C GLU A 186 19.55 7.72 -5.47
N ILE A 187 19.27 6.43 -5.27
CA ILE A 187 18.50 5.61 -6.21
C ILE A 187 17.01 6.04 -6.20
N GLY A 188 16.43 6.25 -5.03
CA GLY A 188 15.04 6.63 -4.84
C GLY A 188 14.69 7.95 -5.54
N GLU A 189 15.50 8.99 -5.33
CA GLU A 189 15.31 10.29 -5.99
C GLU A 189 15.42 10.17 -7.53
N ARG A 190 16.36 9.37 -8.01
CA ARG A 190 16.51 9.09 -9.46
C ARG A 190 15.28 8.40 -10.03
N LEU A 191 14.72 7.43 -9.31
CA LEU A 191 13.52 6.70 -9.72
C LEU A 191 12.25 7.56 -9.64
N ILE A 192 12.15 8.45 -8.63
CA ILE A 192 11.09 9.47 -8.51
C ILE A 192 11.13 10.42 -9.71
N ALA A 193 12.32 10.93 -10.07
CA ALA A 193 12.50 11.77 -11.25
C ALA A 193 12.12 11.03 -12.54
N ALA A 194 12.50 9.75 -12.66
CA ALA A 194 12.12 8.91 -13.80
C ALA A 194 10.62 8.62 -13.85
N GLU A 195 9.96 8.47 -12.70
CA GLU A 195 8.49 8.33 -12.61
C GLU A 195 7.80 9.62 -13.10
N ALA A 196 8.25 10.76 -12.61
CA ALA A 196 7.74 12.06 -13.05
C ALA A 196 7.90 12.26 -14.56
N ALA A 197 9.09 11.94 -15.11
CA ALA A 197 9.36 12.05 -16.54
C ALA A 197 8.48 11.14 -17.41
N ARG A 198 7.97 10.02 -16.86
CA ARG A 198 6.99 9.16 -17.52
C ARG A 198 5.55 9.64 -17.39
N GLY A 199 5.28 10.65 -16.57
CA GLY A 199 3.93 11.10 -16.23
C GLY A 199 3.27 10.32 -15.09
N GLY A 200 4.05 9.62 -14.28
CA GLY A 200 3.55 8.96 -13.06
C GLY A 200 3.07 9.95 -12.02
N VAL A 201 2.16 9.52 -11.16
CA VAL A 201 1.54 10.38 -10.14
C VAL A 201 1.46 9.65 -8.81
N SER A 202 2.19 10.15 -7.83
CA SER A 202 2.05 9.78 -6.41
C SER A 202 1.40 10.94 -5.67
N LEU A 203 0.35 10.65 -4.88
CA LEU A 203 -0.36 11.67 -4.12
C LEU A 203 0.28 11.80 -2.73
N PRO A 204 0.79 12.98 -2.34
CA PRO A 204 1.38 13.20 -1.03
C PRO A 204 0.30 13.49 0.04
N LEU A 205 -0.75 12.68 0.10
CA LEU A 205 -1.82 12.85 1.08
C LEU A 205 -1.45 12.12 2.37
N PRO A 206 -1.48 12.81 3.52
CA PRO A 206 -1.34 12.13 4.81
C PRO A 206 -2.46 11.12 5.02
N GLU A 207 -2.10 9.91 5.43
CA GLU A 207 -3.07 8.88 5.80
C GLU A 207 -3.54 9.07 7.25
N GLN A 208 -4.83 8.87 7.47
CA GLN A 208 -5.42 8.88 8.80
C GLN A 208 -5.22 7.49 9.43
N GLU A 209 -4.53 7.44 10.54
CA GLU A 209 -4.14 6.21 11.24
C GLU A 209 -4.74 6.16 12.64
N VAL A 210 -5.37 5.04 12.98
CA VAL A 210 -5.77 4.73 14.36
C VAL A 210 -4.56 4.18 15.10
N VAL A 211 -4.13 4.86 16.15
CA VAL A 211 -2.99 4.45 16.96
C VAL A 211 -3.38 4.16 18.39
N HIS A 212 -2.86 3.06 18.94
CA HIS A 212 -2.93 2.73 20.36
C HIS A 212 -1.57 3.00 21.00
N ALA A 213 -1.42 4.14 21.67
CA ALA A 213 -0.16 4.55 22.28
C ALA A 213 -0.38 5.34 23.57
N GLY A 214 0.53 5.19 24.54
CA GLY A 214 0.46 5.90 25.81
C GLY A 214 -0.80 5.59 26.63
N GLY A 215 -1.28 4.35 26.54
CA GLY A 215 -2.45 3.87 27.29
C GLY A 215 -3.79 4.36 26.74
N GLY A 216 -3.88 4.71 25.45
CA GLY A 216 -5.15 5.12 24.86
C GLY A 216 -5.14 5.11 23.34
N TRP A 217 -6.36 5.23 22.74
CA TRP A 217 -6.58 5.32 21.32
C TRP A 217 -6.60 6.76 20.84
N ALA A 218 -6.05 6.98 19.68
CA ALA A 218 -6.04 8.29 19.03
C ALA A 218 -6.02 8.16 17.52
N LEU A 219 -6.40 9.24 16.83
CA LEU A 219 -6.17 9.41 15.40
C LEU A 219 -4.94 10.29 15.19
N LYS A 220 -4.16 9.95 14.18
CA LYS A 220 -3.05 10.75 13.67
C LYS A 220 -3.14 10.86 12.15
N LEU A 221 -2.66 11.98 11.62
CA LEU A 221 -2.30 12.08 10.21
C LEU A 221 -0.82 11.71 10.10
N ARG A 222 -0.52 10.72 9.29
CA ARG A 222 0.84 10.27 8.99
C ARG A 222 1.16 10.61 7.54
N GLY A 223 2.13 11.49 7.36
CA GLY A 223 2.75 11.71 6.06
C GLY A 223 3.86 10.71 5.82
N ASP A 224 4.16 10.45 4.56
CA ASP A 224 5.24 9.57 4.16
C ASP A 224 6.60 10.14 4.58
N LEU A 225 7.49 9.27 5.06
CA LEU A 225 8.89 9.59 5.25
C LEU A 225 9.64 9.45 3.92
N ALA A 226 10.70 10.24 3.73
CA ALA A 226 11.52 10.13 2.52
C ALA A 226 12.04 8.71 2.28
N THR A 227 12.45 8.01 3.34
CA THR A 227 12.90 6.61 3.30
C THR A 227 11.80 5.64 2.86
N GLU A 228 10.52 5.90 3.22
CA GLU A 228 9.36 5.14 2.74
C GLU A 228 9.15 5.36 1.24
N ALA A 229 9.19 6.62 0.79
CA ALA A 229 9.06 6.96 -0.62
C ALA A 229 10.18 6.30 -1.47
N TRP A 230 11.43 6.34 -1.01
CA TRP A 230 12.54 5.69 -1.70
C TRP A 230 12.41 4.17 -1.74
N ASN A 231 12.01 3.54 -0.62
CA ASN A 231 11.77 2.09 -0.57
C ASN A 231 10.61 1.68 -1.49
N ALA A 232 9.54 2.48 -1.55
CA ALA A 232 8.44 2.26 -2.47
C ALA A 232 8.91 2.24 -3.93
N GLN A 233 9.88 3.10 -4.30
CA GLN A 233 10.45 3.12 -5.64
C GLN A 233 11.22 1.84 -6.00
N ILE A 234 11.88 1.18 -5.03
CA ILE A 234 12.52 -0.13 -5.26
C ILE A 234 11.45 -1.20 -5.56
N SER A 235 10.34 -1.19 -4.83
CA SER A 235 9.20 -2.08 -5.10
C SER A 235 8.56 -1.80 -6.45
N LEU A 236 8.35 -0.53 -6.81
CA LEU A 236 7.81 -0.11 -8.12
C LEU A 236 8.74 -0.51 -9.27
N LEU A 237 10.05 -0.35 -9.11
CA LEU A 237 11.07 -0.79 -10.07
C LEU A 237 10.96 -2.29 -10.32
N THR A 238 10.87 -3.09 -9.26
CA THR A 238 10.75 -4.55 -9.35
C THR A 238 9.44 -4.98 -10.00
N GLY A 239 8.32 -4.35 -9.66
CA GLY A 239 7.03 -4.61 -10.29
C GLY A 239 6.98 -4.25 -11.79
N ARG A 240 7.70 -3.20 -12.21
CA ARG A 240 7.88 -2.85 -13.63
C ARG A 240 8.76 -3.88 -14.36
N ALA A 241 9.82 -4.37 -13.72
CA ALA A 241 10.66 -5.43 -14.26
C ALA A 241 9.84 -6.73 -14.45
N ALA A 242 9.02 -7.10 -13.47
CA ALA A 242 8.13 -8.25 -13.52
C ALA A 242 7.10 -8.14 -14.67
N ALA A 243 6.43 -7.00 -14.78
CA ALA A 243 5.47 -6.75 -15.86
C ALA A 243 6.13 -6.86 -17.24
N ARG A 244 7.36 -6.34 -17.40
CA ARG A 244 8.14 -6.45 -18.64
C ARG A 244 8.42 -7.91 -19.01
N LEU A 245 8.82 -8.75 -18.03
CA LEU A 245 9.07 -10.17 -18.25
C LEU A 245 7.78 -10.89 -18.67
N MET A 246 6.67 -10.66 -17.97
CA MET A 246 5.38 -11.28 -18.26
C MET A 246 4.86 -10.88 -19.65
N LEU A 247 4.92 -9.62 -20.02
CA LEU A 247 4.49 -9.13 -21.34
C LEU A 247 5.36 -9.73 -22.46
N ALA A 248 6.67 -9.82 -22.28
CA ALA A 248 7.56 -10.45 -23.23
C ALA A 248 7.31 -11.96 -23.36
N GLY A 249 6.93 -12.61 -22.26
CA GLY A 249 6.60 -14.04 -22.23
C GLY A 249 5.16 -14.39 -22.64
N GLY A 250 4.30 -13.39 -22.86
CA GLY A 250 2.92 -13.58 -23.30
C GLY A 250 1.99 -14.18 -22.23
N VAL A 251 2.38 -14.23 -20.96
CA VAL A 251 1.56 -14.79 -19.87
C VAL A 251 1.85 -14.07 -18.55
N GLY A 252 0.80 -13.76 -17.77
CA GLY A 252 1.00 -13.11 -16.50
C GLY A 252 -0.23 -12.53 -15.85
N LEU A 253 0.05 -11.75 -14.80
CA LEU A 253 -0.93 -11.02 -14.00
C LEU A 253 -0.40 -9.60 -13.74
N LEU A 254 -1.01 -8.62 -14.40
CA LEU A 254 -0.66 -7.22 -14.22
C LEU A 254 -1.53 -6.55 -13.16
N ARG A 255 -0.98 -5.56 -12.49
CA ARG A 255 -1.74 -4.56 -11.74
C ARG A 255 -1.99 -3.38 -12.68
N THR A 256 -3.23 -3.16 -13.05
CA THR A 256 -3.63 -2.17 -14.05
C THR A 256 -4.47 -1.07 -13.41
N MET A 257 -4.40 0.11 -13.97
CA MET A 257 -5.29 1.22 -13.64
C MET A 257 -5.56 2.04 -14.90
N PRO A 258 -6.83 2.27 -15.26
CA PRO A 258 -7.15 3.09 -16.42
C PRO A 258 -6.69 4.53 -16.21
N PRO A 259 -6.44 5.29 -17.28
CA PRO A 259 -6.19 6.73 -17.18
C PRO A 259 -7.44 7.44 -16.64
N ALA A 260 -7.23 8.56 -15.96
CA ALA A 260 -8.32 9.40 -15.47
C ALA A 260 -9.22 9.86 -16.65
N PRO A 261 -10.56 9.76 -16.55
CA PRO A 261 -11.46 10.26 -17.57
C PRO A 261 -11.26 11.76 -17.83
N ALA A 262 -11.29 12.19 -19.09
CA ALA A 262 -11.07 13.59 -19.45
C ALA A 262 -12.02 14.56 -18.72
N GLU A 263 -13.28 14.15 -18.53
CA GLU A 263 -14.26 14.91 -17.76
C GLU A 263 -13.87 15.10 -16.29
N ALA A 264 -13.29 14.06 -15.67
CA ALA A 264 -12.82 14.14 -14.29
C ALA A 264 -11.63 15.08 -14.16
N VAL A 265 -10.69 15.06 -15.12
CA VAL A 265 -9.59 16.03 -15.21
C VAL A 265 -10.14 17.45 -15.44
N GLY A 266 -11.19 17.60 -16.27
CA GLY A 266 -11.87 18.87 -16.48
C GLY A 266 -12.48 19.43 -15.20
N ARG A 267 -13.15 18.62 -14.41
CA ARG A 267 -13.68 19.02 -13.08
C ARG A 267 -12.56 19.43 -12.13
N LEU A 268 -11.46 18.65 -12.09
CA LEU A 268 -10.30 19.00 -11.26
C LEU A 268 -9.68 20.35 -11.66
N ARG A 269 -9.66 20.72 -12.95
CA ARG A 269 -9.23 22.05 -13.41
C ARG A 269 -10.15 23.18 -12.92
N LEU A 270 -11.45 22.91 -12.80
CA LEU A 270 -12.39 23.89 -12.22
C LEU A 270 -12.15 24.06 -10.72
N ALA A 271 -11.95 22.95 -10.00
CA ALA A 271 -11.58 22.99 -8.58
C ALA A 271 -10.26 23.74 -8.34
N ALA A 272 -9.24 23.52 -9.19
CA ALA A 272 -7.98 24.27 -9.12
C ALA A 272 -8.21 25.81 -9.18
N ARG A 273 -9.06 26.27 -10.10
CA ARG A 273 -9.40 27.70 -10.22
C ARG A 273 -10.10 28.22 -8.96
N ALA A 274 -11.07 27.48 -8.44
CA ALA A 274 -11.80 27.84 -7.23
C ALA A 274 -10.88 27.94 -6.00
N LEU A 275 -9.90 27.02 -5.91
CA LEU A 275 -8.92 26.94 -4.83
C LEU A 275 -7.71 27.89 -5.01
N GLY A 276 -7.62 28.60 -6.14
CA GLY A 276 -6.46 29.45 -6.45
C GLY A 276 -5.18 28.66 -6.73
N VAL A 277 -5.29 27.37 -7.11
CA VAL A 277 -4.17 26.53 -7.51
C VAL A 277 -3.81 26.82 -8.96
N ALA A 278 -2.58 27.28 -9.19
CA ALA A 278 -2.09 27.58 -10.53
C ALA A 278 -1.94 26.29 -11.36
N TRP A 279 -2.61 26.25 -12.52
CA TRP A 279 -2.51 25.14 -13.46
C TRP A 279 -2.22 25.63 -14.88
N PRO A 280 -0.94 25.71 -15.29
CA PRO A 280 -0.55 26.06 -16.66
C PRO A 280 -1.19 25.11 -17.69
N GLY A 281 -1.48 25.63 -18.88
CA GLY A 281 -2.24 24.89 -19.89
C GLY A 281 -1.56 23.63 -20.41
N ASP A 282 -0.25 23.59 -20.41
CA ASP A 282 0.63 22.51 -20.85
C ASP A 282 1.01 21.52 -19.72
N ALA A 283 0.76 21.87 -18.46
CA ALA A 283 1.06 21.01 -17.32
C ALA A 283 0.03 19.86 -17.18
N SER A 284 0.51 18.65 -16.91
CA SER A 284 -0.34 17.53 -16.53
C SER A 284 -0.85 17.70 -15.09
N TYR A 285 -1.91 16.98 -14.72
CA TYR A 285 -2.37 17.00 -13.33
C TYR A 285 -1.32 16.43 -12.36
N GLY A 286 -0.49 15.50 -12.83
CA GLY A 286 0.64 14.98 -12.06
C GLY A 286 1.69 16.04 -11.74
N ASP A 287 1.96 16.97 -12.66
CA ASP A 287 2.89 18.07 -12.41
C ASP A 287 2.35 19.01 -11.32
N ILE A 288 1.05 19.26 -11.36
CA ILE A 288 0.39 20.09 -10.34
C ILE A 288 0.45 19.41 -8.98
N VAL A 289 0.05 18.12 -8.90
CA VAL A 289 0.08 17.34 -7.65
C VAL A 289 1.46 17.37 -7.00
N ARG A 290 2.53 17.18 -7.77
CA ARG A 290 3.91 17.21 -7.25
C ARG A 290 4.37 18.57 -6.73
N ALA A 291 3.78 19.66 -7.22
CA ALA A 291 4.13 21.02 -6.82
C ALA A 291 3.39 21.51 -5.55
N LEU A 292 2.42 20.72 -5.07
CA LEU A 292 1.57 21.14 -3.95
C LEU A 292 2.14 20.71 -2.59
N ASP A 293 1.91 21.58 -1.60
CA ASP A 293 2.23 21.32 -0.20
C ASP A 293 0.94 20.90 0.53
N PRO A 294 0.83 19.62 0.98
CA PRO A 294 -0.38 19.13 1.64
C PRO A 294 -0.65 19.78 3.01
N SER A 295 0.28 20.53 3.58
CA SER A 295 0.07 21.27 4.82
C SER A 295 -0.79 22.53 4.63
N LEU A 296 -0.92 23.02 3.38
CA LEU A 296 -1.75 24.17 3.04
C LEU A 296 -3.20 23.71 2.77
N PRO A 297 -4.22 24.31 3.46
CA PRO A 297 -5.61 23.86 3.36
C PRO A 297 -6.14 23.76 1.93
N ARG A 298 -5.88 24.78 1.08
CA ARG A 298 -6.32 24.76 -0.33
C ARG A 298 -5.62 23.68 -1.17
N HIS A 299 -4.35 23.41 -0.88
CA HIS A 299 -3.61 22.33 -1.54
C HIS A 299 -4.12 20.96 -1.08
N ALA A 300 -4.38 20.80 0.22
CA ALA A 300 -4.97 19.56 0.76
C ALA A 300 -6.34 19.27 0.14
N ALA A 301 -7.22 20.26 0.02
CA ALA A 301 -8.51 20.11 -0.64
C ALA A 301 -8.36 19.71 -2.11
N PHE A 302 -7.45 20.35 -2.86
CA PHE A 302 -7.16 19.97 -4.25
C PHE A 302 -6.64 18.53 -4.36
N LEU A 303 -5.70 18.13 -3.50
CA LEU A 303 -5.13 16.79 -3.47
C LEU A 303 -6.20 15.73 -3.14
N HIS A 304 -7.15 16.07 -2.26
CA HIS A 304 -8.29 15.21 -1.96
C HIS A 304 -9.18 14.98 -3.19
N ASP A 305 -9.49 16.03 -3.94
CA ASP A 305 -10.21 15.92 -5.22
C ASP A 305 -9.41 15.12 -6.25
N ALA A 306 -8.09 15.35 -6.32
CA ALA A 306 -7.20 14.62 -7.23
C ALA A 306 -7.15 13.11 -6.92
N ALA A 307 -7.33 12.70 -5.66
CA ALA A 307 -7.38 11.29 -5.28
C ALA A 307 -8.54 10.53 -5.97
N ALA A 308 -9.63 11.22 -6.31
CA ALA A 308 -10.73 10.62 -7.05
C ALA A 308 -10.31 10.17 -8.47
N LEU A 309 -9.25 10.75 -9.05
CA LEU A 309 -8.71 10.37 -10.35
C LEU A 309 -7.87 9.08 -10.30
N MET A 310 -7.44 8.64 -9.10
CA MET A 310 -6.59 7.47 -8.88
C MET A 310 -7.42 6.21 -8.58
N ARG A 311 -8.63 6.13 -9.14
CA ARG A 311 -9.55 5.00 -8.91
C ARG A 311 -9.51 3.99 -10.05
N GLY A 312 -10.05 2.79 -9.80
CA GLY A 312 -10.19 1.74 -10.81
C GLY A 312 -8.97 0.85 -10.96
N ALA A 313 -8.02 0.90 -10.04
CA ALA A 313 -6.92 -0.05 -10.03
C ALA A 313 -7.43 -1.48 -9.81
N GLY A 314 -7.00 -2.41 -10.68
CA GLY A 314 -7.42 -3.81 -10.66
C GLY A 314 -6.28 -4.75 -11.03
N TYR A 315 -6.61 -6.02 -11.20
CA TYR A 315 -5.68 -7.00 -11.75
C TYR A 315 -6.19 -7.46 -13.10
N THR A 316 -5.28 -7.72 -14.04
CA THR A 316 -5.58 -8.22 -15.37
C THR A 316 -4.69 -9.43 -15.64
N ALA A 317 -5.30 -10.61 -15.74
CA ALA A 317 -4.62 -11.83 -16.14
C ALA A 317 -4.62 -11.93 -17.68
N PHE A 318 -3.56 -12.52 -18.24
CA PHE A 318 -3.46 -12.79 -19.67
C PHE A 318 -2.63 -14.05 -19.93
N ASP A 319 -2.97 -14.72 -21.03
CA ASP A 319 -2.29 -15.91 -21.53
C ASP A 319 -2.41 -15.92 -23.07
N GLY A 320 -1.31 -15.63 -23.75
CA GLY A 320 -1.22 -15.39 -25.18
C GLY A 320 -0.96 -13.91 -25.49
N ALA A 321 -1.95 -13.17 -25.98
CA ALA A 321 -1.77 -11.76 -26.33
C ALA A 321 -1.72 -10.87 -25.08
N PRO A 322 -0.88 -9.81 -25.08
CA PRO A 322 -0.93 -8.78 -24.06
C PRO A 322 -2.33 -8.17 -23.93
N PRO A 323 -2.77 -7.80 -22.71
CA PRO A 323 -4.07 -7.17 -22.53
C PRO A 323 -4.10 -5.77 -23.16
N GLU A 324 -5.27 -5.36 -23.65
CA GLU A 324 -5.48 -4.02 -24.22
C GLU A 324 -5.09 -2.92 -23.21
N GLN A 325 -5.50 -3.09 -21.97
CA GLN A 325 -5.11 -2.22 -20.85
C GLN A 325 -3.98 -2.87 -20.05
N ALA A 326 -2.73 -2.64 -20.45
CA ALA A 326 -1.55 -3.16 -19.77
C ALA A 326 -0.92 -2.18 -18.76
N VAL A 327 -1.26 -0.89 -18.86
CA VAL A 327 -0.62 0.18 -18.10
C VAL A 327 -1.35 0.43 -16.79
N HIS A 328 -0.58 0.73 -15.74
CA HIS A 328 -1.07 1.32 -14.50
C HIS A 328 -0.87 2.84 -14.58
N ALA A 329 -1.94 3.62 -14.70
CA ALA A 329 -1.87 5.05 -14.98
C ALA A 329 -1.05 5.83 -13.93
N ALA A 330 -1.17 5.51 -12.64
CA ALA A 330 -0.38 6.17 -11.60
C ALA A 330 1.14 5.90 -11.71
N VAL A 331 1.53 4.70 -12.16
CA VAL A 331 2.95 4.33 -12.38
C VAL A 331 3.44 4.80 -13.75
N ALA A 332 2.52 5.13 -14.65
CA ALA A 332 2.75 5.45 -16.07
C ALA A 332 3.59 4.38 -16.80
N ALA A 333 3.35 3.12 -16.46
CA ALA A 333 4.03 1.95 -17.04
C ALA A 333 3.24 0.67 -16.78
N PRO A 334 3.49 -0.42 -17.53
CA PRO A 334 3.09 -1.75 -17.12
C PRO A 334 3.69 -2.08 -15.76
N TYR A 335 2.87 -2.66 -14.88
CA TYR A 335 3.23 -2.93 -13.50
C TYR A 335 2.61 -4.23 -13.00
N ALA A 336 3.28 -4.92 -12.09
CA ALA A 336 2.78 -6.12 -11.46
C ALA A 336 3.18 -6.16 -9.98
N HIS A 337 2.35 -6.77 -9.17
CA HIS A 337 2.66 -7.04 -7.77
C HIS A 337 3.46 -8.35 -7.65
N VAL A 338 4.69 -8.26 -7.13
CA VAL A 338 5.59 -9.42 -6.90
C VAL A 338 6.40 -9.27 -5.61
N THR A 339 6.21 -8.18 -4.87
CA THR A 339 7.13 -7.80 -3.78
C THR A 339 6.61 -8.07 -2.38
N ALA A 340 5.38 -8.58 -2.23
CA ALA A 340 4.79 -8.80 -0.90
C ALA A 340 3.95 -10.09 -0.81
N PRO A 341 4.51 -11.28 -1.10
CA PRO A 341 3.77 -12.55 -1.13
C PRO A 341 3.33 -13.04 0.25
N ILE A 342 3.94 -12.57 1.35
CA ILE A 342 3.50 -12.89 2.71
C ILE A 342 2.12 -12.27 2.99
N ARG A 343 1.84 -11.07 2.42
CA ARG A 343 0.61 -10.31 2.67
C ARG A 343 -0.33 -10.17 1.47
N ARG A 344 0.07 -10.59 0.24
CA ARG A 344 -0.77 -10.57 -0.97
C ARG A 344 -0.66 -11.86 -1.76
N LEU A 345 -1.80 -12.49 -1.99
CA LEU A 345 -1.88 -13.76 -2.72
C LEU A 345 -1.32 -13.66 -4.15
N ALA A 346 -1.67 -12.60 -4.88
CA ALA A 346 -1.29 -12.40 -6.29
C ALA A 346 0.22 -12.49 -6.51
N ASP A 347 1.02 -11.97 -5.57
CA ASP A 347 2.48 -11.88 -5.68
C ASP A 347 3.15 -13.25 -5.78
N ARG A 348 2.60 -14.26 -5.11
CA ARG A 348 3.06 -15.66 -5.20
C ARG A 348 2.96 -16.20 -6.63
N TYR A 349 1.82 -15.98 -7.30
CA TYR A 349 1.58 -16.46 -8.66
C TYR A 349 2.39 -15.69 -9.69
N ALA A 350 2.42 -14.38 -9.58
CA ALA A 350 3.21 -13.52 -10.45
C ALA A 350 4.71 -13.82 -10.36
N SER A 351 5.23 -14.12 -9.17
CA SER A 351 6.62 -14.56 -8.98
C SER A 351 6.93 -15.88 -9.67
N GLU A 352 6.03 -16.87 -9.61
CA GLU A 352 6.19 -18.15 -10.31
C GLU A 352 6.24 -17.98 -11.83
N VAL A 353 5.37 -17.13 -12.37
CA VAL A 353 5.40 -16.78 -13.79
C VAL A 353 6.75 -16.16 -14.16
N CYS A 354 7.22 -15.16 -13.41
CA CYS A 354 8.50 -14.50 -13.69
C CYS A 354 9.70 -15.45 -13.60
N LEU A 355 9.73 -16.34 -12.59
CA LEU A 355 10.78 -17.35 -12.42
C LEU A 355 10.83 -18.34 -13.59
N ALA A 356 9.67 -18.79 -14.05
CA ALA A 356 9.58 -19.70 -15.20
C ALA A 356 10.08 -19.02 -16.48
N LEU A 357 9.59 -17.82 -16.77
CA LEU A 357 9.95 -17.04 -17.96
C LEU A 357 11.45 -16.70 -17.99
N ALA A 358 12.02 -16.24 -16.86
CA ALA A 358 13.45 -15.91 -16.76
C ALA A 358 14.34 -17.14 -16.96
N ALA A 359 13.87 -18.32 -16.55
CA ALA A 359 14.57 -19.59 -16.76
C ALA A 359 14.31 -20.23 -18.12
N GLY A 360 13.52 -19.60 -19.01
CA GLY A 360 13.13 -20.19 -20.30
C GLY A 360 12.31 -21.48 -20.16
N ARG A 361 11.57 -21.66 -19.07
CA ARG A 361 10.77 -22.84 -18.78
C ARG A 361 9.27 -22.55 -18.91
N PRO A 362 8.44 -23.55 -19.17
CA PRO A 362 6.99 -23.42 -19.08
C PRO A 362 6.57 -22.93 -17.69
N VAL A 363 5.56 -22.05 -17.65
CA VAL A 363 4.92 -21.65 -16.38
C VAL A 363 4.27 -22.88 -15.76
N PRO A 364 4.46 -23.14 -14.45
CA PRO A 364 3.85 -24.28 -13.77
C PRO A 364 2.33 -24.29 -13.96
N GLY A 365 1.76 -25.50 -14.27
CA GLY A 365 0.33 -25.64 -14.59
C GLY A 365 -0.57 -25.05 -13.50
N TRP A 366 -0.28 -25.35 -12.24
CA TRP A 366 -1.06 -24.82 -11.13
C TRP A 366 -1.10 -23.29 -11.04
N ALA A 367 0.00 -22.64 -11.43
CA ALA A 367 0.07 -21.18 -11.44
C ALA A 367 -0.70 -20.61 -12.65
N ARG A 368 -0.46 -21.16 -13.83
CA ARG A 368 -1.11 -20.73 -15.08
C ARG A 368 -2.62 -20.88 -15.04
N GLU A 369 -3.13 -22.02 -14.56
CA GLU A 369 -4.55 -22.33 -14.41
C GLU A 369 -5.26 -21.40 -13.41
N ALA A 370 -4.51 -20.90 -12.41
CA ALA A 370 -5.06 -20.00 -11.40
C ALA A 370 -5.22 -18.55 -11.90
N LEU A 371 -4.40 -18.10 -12.87
CA LEU A 371 -4.36 -16.70 -13.30
C LEU A 371 -5.72 -16.09 -13.60
N PRO A 372 -6.63 -16.75 -14.37
CA PRO A 372 -7.92 -16.15 -14.72
C PRO A 372 -8.81 -15.80 -13.51
N GLY A 373 -8.70 -16.58 -12.41
CA GLY A 373 -9.53 -16.39 -11.21
C GLY A 373 -8.94 -15.37 -10.21
N LEU A 374 -7.65 -15.07 -10.30
CA LEU A 374 -6.98 -14.17 -9.33
C LEU A 374 -7.53 -12.74 -9.32
N PRO A 375 -7.90 -12.09 -10.45
CA PRO A 375 -8.46 -10.75 -10.43
C PRO A 375 -9.67 -10.62 -9.50
N GLU A 376 -10.61 -11.56 -9.56
CA GLU A 376 -11.82 -11.55 -8.73
C GLU A 376 -11.49 -11.78 -7.25
N VAL A 377 -10.63 -12.75 -6.96
CA VAL A 377 -10.17 -13.03 -5.57
C VAL A 377 -9.53 -11.80 -4.96
N MET A 378 -8.61 -11.17 -5.70
CA MET A 378 -7.91 -9.97 -5.23
C MET A 378 -8.83 -8.76 -5.09
N GLN A 379 -9.78 -8.58 -6.02
CA GLN A 379 -10.75 -7.48 -5.94
C GLN A 379 -11.61 -7.58 -4.68
N ARG A 380 -12.14 -8.78 -4.37
CA ARG A 380 -12.92 -9.02 -3.15
C ARG A 380 -12.10 -8.76 -1.88
N ALA A 381 -10.88 -9.29 -1.86
CA ALA A 381 -9.99 -9.16 -0.70
C ALA A 381 -9.58 -7.71 -0.44
N LEU A 382 -9.21 -6.96 -1.48
CA LEU A 382 -8.82 -5.55 -1.38
C LEU A 382 -10.01 -4.66 -1.01
N ARG A 383 -11.21 -4.92 -1.56
CA ARG A 383 -12.42 -4.20 -1.16
C ARG A 383 -12.70 -4.41 0.32
N ARG A 384 -12.71 -5.67 0.79
CA ARG A 384 -12.87 -5.97 2.22
C ARG A 384 -11.86 -5.23 3.07
N GLY A 385 -10.57 -5.20 2.66
CA GLY A 385 -9.52 -4.47 3.38
C GLY A 385 -9.84 -2.98 3.52
N ALA A 386 -10.22 -2.32 2.43
CA ALA A 386 -10.59 -0.91 2.44
C ALA A 386 -11.83 -0.63 3.29
N ASP A 387 -12.86 -1.47 3.20
CA ASP A 387 -14.10 -1.32 3.99
C ASP A 387 -13.82 -1.49 5.49
N VAL A 388 -12.94 -2.44 5.88
CA VAL A 388 -12.52 -2.65 7.29
C VAL A 388 -11.73 -1.46 7.80
N ASP A 389 -10.77 -0.98 7.01
CA ASP A 389 -9.92 0.16 7.38
C ASP A 389 -10.76 1.43 7.62
N HIS A 390 -11.63 1.78 6.68
CA HIS A 390 -12.57 2.89 6.84
C HIS A 390 -13.46 2.72 8.08
N ALA A 391 -14.03 1.52 8.29
CA ALA A 391 -14.89 1.27 9.44
C ALA A 391 -14.17 1.42 10.79
N CYS A 392 -12.87 1.04 10.85
CA CYS A 392 -12.05 1.22 12.05
C CYS A 392 -11.78 2.70 12.34
N VAL A 393 -11.48 3.48 11.31
CA VAL A 393 -11.28 4.93 11.43
C VAL A 393 -12.57 5.61 11.87
N ASP A 394 -13.70 5.38 11.16
CA ASP A 394 -15.00 5.97 11.44
C ASP A 394 -15.48 5.64 12.89
N LEU A 395 -15.18 4.42 13.36
CA LEU A 395 -15.48 4.02 14.75
C LEU A 395 -14.74 4.91 15.76
N VAL A 396 -13.44 5.09 15.56
CA VAL A 396 -12.61 5.86 16.50
C VAL A 396 -12.91 7.35 16.40
N GLU A 397 -13.22 7.87 15.21
CA GLU A 397 -13.72 9.25 15.03
C GLU A 397 -14.98 9.52 15.87
N ALA A 398 -15.97 8.65 15.73
CA ALA A 398 -17.22 8.79 16.47
C ALA A 398 -17.02 8.66 17.99
N LEU A 399 -16.18 7.73 18.45
CA LEU A 399 -15.88 7.57 19.88
C LEU A 399 -15.12 8.76 20.44
N LEU A 400 -14.17 9.34 19.70
CA LEU A 400 -13.41 10.51 20.13
C LEU A 400 -14.28 11.74 20.31
N LEU A 401 -15.35 11.86 19.52
CA LEU A 401 -16.22 13.03 19.49
C LEU A 401 -17.53 12.87 20.24
N ARG A 402 -17.87 11.67 20.70
CA ARG A 402 -19.19 11.36 21.31
C ARG A 402 -19.59 12.32 22.42
N ASP A 403 -18.66 12.62 23.31
CA ASP A 403 -18.93 13.45 24.50
C ASP A 403 -18.81 14.98 24.19
N HIS A 404 -18.62 15.34 22.91
CA HIS A 404 -18.44 16.71 22.43
C HIS A 404 -19.58 17.20 21.52
N VAL A 405 -20.70 16.49 21.45
CA VAL A 405 -21.88 16.90 20.68
C VAL A 405 -22.36 18.27 21.15
N GLY A 406 -22.58 19.19 20.21
CA GLY A 406 -22.93 20.60 20.46
C GLY A 406 -21.73 21.54 20.53
N GLU A 407 -20.50 21.05 20.66
CA GLU A 407 -19.30 21.88 20.66
C GLU A 407 -18.94 22.37 19.25
N VAL A 408 -18.16 23.45 19.21
CA VAL A 408 -17.69 24.09 17.97
C VAL A 408 -16.22 23.83 17.77
N PHE A 409 -15.85 23.39 16.55
CA PHE A 409 -14.49 23.05 16.14
C PHE A 409 -14.01 23.93 14.98
N ASP A 410 -12.72 24.15 14.94
CA ASP A 410 -12.06 24.67 13.74
C ASP A 410 -11.83 23.54 12.74
N ALA A 411 -12.21 23.77 11.49
CA ALA A 411 -12.15 22.77 10.42
C ALA A 411 -11.74 23.40 9.09
N VAL A 412 -11.32 22.57 8.15
CA VAL A 412 -11.08 22.93 6.75
C VAL A 412 -12.12 22.23 5.88
N VAL A 413 -12.73 22.95 4.95
CA VAL A 413 -13.63 22.35 3.96
C VAL A 413 -12.79 21.65 2.89
N VAL A 414 -12.89 20.31 2.81
CA VAL A 414 -12.08 19.50 1.89
C VAL A 414 -12.84 19.01 0.66
N ASP A 415 -14.18 19.04 0.72
CA ASP A 415 -15.06 18.69 -0.41
C ASP A 415 -16.41 19.41 -0.26
N VAL A 416 -17.05 19.71 -1.40
CA VAL A 416 -18.39 20.32 -1.46
C VAL A 416 -19.27 19.52 -2.40
N SER A 417 -20.47 19.17 -1.93
CA SER A 417 -21.46 18.44 -2.73
C SER A 417 -21.83 19.20 -4.00
N ALA A 418 -22.06 18.51 -5.10
CA ALA A 418 -22.36 19.12 -6.40
C ALA A 418 -23.62 19.99 -6.40
N ASP A 419 -24.58 19.69 -5.51
CA ASP A 419 -25.81 20.46 -5.31
C ASP A 419 -25.66 21.63 -4.32
N GLY A 420 -24.49 21.78 -3.71
CA GLY A 420 -24.19 22.82 -2.73
C GLY A 420 -24.90 22.63 -1.38
N SER A 421 -25.55 21.48 -1.12
CA SER A 421 -26.32 21.23 0.12
C SER A 421 -25.44 20.93 1.33
N GLY A 422 -24.15 20.72 1.12
CA GLY A 422 -23.20 20.38 2.17
C GLY A 422 -21.83 19.99 1.58
N GLY A 423 -21.04 19.27 2.37
CA GLY A 423 -19.71 18.85 1.97
C GLY A 423 -19.04 17.94 2.99
N ARG A 424 -17.72 17.87 2.92
CA ARG A 424 -16.88 17.19 3.88
C ARG A 424 -15.88 18.15 4.49
N VAL A 425 -15.70 18.06 5.79
CA VAL A 425 -14.75 18.88 6.53
C VAL A 425 -13.73 18.00 7.23
N GLN A 426 -12.54 18.53 7.42
CA GLN A 426 -11.48 17.96 8.25
C GLN A 426 -11.27 18.88 9.45
N LEU A 427 -11.43 18.35 10.66
CA LEU A 427 -11.11 19.09 11.87
C LEU A 427 -9.59 19.36 11.96
N VAL A 428 -9.22 20.52 12.46
CA VAL A 428 -7.80 20.86 12.72
C VAL A 428 -7.24 19.95 13.83
N ALA A 429 -8.04 19.71 14.88
CA ALA A 429 -7.69 18.79 15.97
C ALA A 429 -8.95 18.31 16.72
N PRO A 430 -9.14 16.99 16.91
CA PRO A 430 -8.36 15.87 16.34
C PRO A 430 -8.52 15.80 14.82
N PRO A 431 -7.67 15.07 14.09
CA PRO A 431 -7.77 14.96 12.64
C PRO A 431 -8.92 14.01 12.24
N VAL A 432 -10.14 14.48 12.39
CA VAL A 432 -11.39 13.79 12.07
C VAL A 432 -11.96 14.35 10.78
N PHE A 433 -12.40 13.45 9.90
CA PHE A 433 -13.17 13.81 8.70
C PHE A 433 -14.65 13.57 8.97
N GLY A 434 -15.50 14.51 8.61
CA GLY A 434 -16.94 14.36 8.78
C GLY A 434 -17.75 15.06 7.69
N ARG A 435 -18.96 14.56 7.49
CA ARG A 435 -19.95 15.25 6.66
C ARG A 435 -20.37 16.56 7.34
N CYS A 436 -20.47 17.64 6.60
CA CYS A 436 -21.00 18.90 7.06
C CYS A 436 -22.26 19.25 6.23
N GLU A 437 -23.40 19.33 6.87
CA GLU A 437 -24.68 19.70 6.24
C GLU A 437 -24.91 21.20 6.40
N GLY A 438 -25.08 21.89 5.28
CA GLY A 438 -25.31 23.34 5.22
C GLY A 438 -24.80 23.91 3.91
N ALA A 439 -25.54 24.87 3.36
CA ALA A 439 -25.15 25.52 2.11
C ALA A 439 -24.02 26.54 2.30
N GLY A 440 -23.29 26.81 1.21
CA GLY A 440 -22.30 27.89 1.17
C GLY A 440 -20.97 27.55 1.81
N LEU A 441 -20.60 26.29 1.94
CA LEU A 441 -19.28 25.87 2.43
C LEU A 441 -18.17 26.35 1.49
N PRO A 442 -17.17 27.13 1.98
CA PRO A 442 -16.08 27.64 1.15
C PRO A 442 -14.99 26.56 1.01
N LEU A 443 -14.91 25.92 -0.15
CA LEU A 443 -13.92 24.88 -0.43
C LEU A 443 -12.49 25.38 -0.19
N GLY A 444 -11.68 24.61 0.56
CA GLY A 444 -10.28 24.90 0.86
C GLY A 444 -10.07 26.01 1.89
N GLU A 445 -11.11 26.45 2.57
CA GLU A 445 -11.01 27.49 3.60
C GLU A 445 -11.25 26.93 5.01
N GLN A 446 -10.75 27.66 6.00
CA GLN A 446 -11.04 27.35 7.39
C GLN A 446 -12.42 27.89 7.77
N VAL A 447 -13.16 27.05 8.46
CA VAL A 447 -14.52 27.35 8.95
C VAL A 447 -14.68 26.90 10.40
N LYS A 448 -15.66 27.45 11.09
CA LYS A 448 -16.12 26.91 12.36
C LYS A 448 -17.33 25.99 12.09
N VAL A 449 -17.28 24.79 12.66
CA VAL A 449 -18.35 23.81 12.53
C VAL A 449 -18.82 23.34 13.90
N ARG A 450 -20.12 23.14 14.04
CA ARG A 450 -20.73 22.53 15.23
C ARG A 450 -20.88 21.04 15.00
N LEU A 451 -20.51 20.24 16.00
CA LEU A 451 -20.76 18.82 15.99
C LEU A 451 -22.22 18.54 16.32
N GLU A 452 -22.97 17.99 15.38
CA GLU A 452 -24.41 17.68 15.53
C GLU A 452 -24.64 16.23 15.96
N GLU A 453 -23.82 15.29 15.48
CA GLU A 453 -23.93 13.87 15.77
C GLU A 453 -22.55 13.22 15.85
N ALA A 454 -22.35 12.35 16.84
CA ALA A 454 -21.24 11.40 16.91
C ALA A 454 -21.76 10.07 17.43
N ASP A 455 -22.08 9.14 16.52
CA ASP A 455 -22.70 7.84 16.82
C ASP A 455 -21.71 6.69 16.53
N PRO A 456 -21.09 6.10 17.54
CA PRO A 456 -20.15 4.98 17.37
C PRO A 456 -20.82 3.70 16.84
N ALA A 457 -22.13 3.52 17.08
CA ALA A 457 -22.84 2.33 16.60
C ALA A 457 -23.05 2.39 15.08
N ARG A 458 -23.33 3.60 14.57
CA ARG A 458 -23.45 3.87 13.13
C ARG A 458 -22.12 4.25 12.49
N ARG A 459 -21.08 4.48 13.29
CA ARG A 459 -19.78 4.99 12.85
C ARG A 459 -19.94 6.28 12.04
N ARG A 460 -20.69 7.23 12.61
CA ARG A 460 -21.08 8.46 11.90
C ARG A 460 -20.73 9.69 12.72
N VAL A 461 -20.15 10.66 12.04
CA VAL A 461 -19.91 12.01 12.54
C VAL A 461 -20.55 13.01 11.60
N LEU A 462 -21.32 13.97 12.15
CA LEU A 462 -22.04 14.99 11.39
C LEU A 462 -21.79 16.37 11.99
N PHE A 463 -21.52 17.33 11.11
CA PHE A 463 -21.30 18.73 11.45
C PHE A 463 -22.32 19.63 10.75
N SER A 464 -22.47 20.85 11.28
CA SER A 464 -23.11 22.00 10.61
C SER A 464 -22.18 23.21 10.65
N PRO A 465 -22.21 24.11 9.64
CA PRO A 465 -21.42 25.34 9.69
C PRO A 465 -21.96 26.29 10.77
N VAL A 466 -21.06 26.99 11.46
CA VAL A 466 -21.40 28.05 12.40
C VAL A 466 -21.27 29.39 11.66
N ALA A 467 -22.31 30.19 11.68
CA ALA A 467 -22.36 31.50 11.02
C ALA A 467 -21.33 32.48 11.61
#